data_259cfc3d7d9ef0ee1d322d27442a80b5
#
_entry.id   259cfc3d7d9ef0ee1d322d27442a80b5
#
_cell.length_a   1.000
_cell.length_b   1.000
_cell.length_c   1.000
_cell.angle_alpha   90.00
_cell.angle_beta   90.00
_cell.angle_gamma   90.00
#
_symmetry.space_group_name_H-M   'P 1'
#
loop_
_entity.id
_entity.type
_entity.pdbx_description
1 polymer ?
#
loop_
_entity_poly.entity_id
_entity_poly.type
_entity_poly.pdbx_seq_one_letter_code
_entity_poly.pdbx_strand_id
1 'polypeptide(L)'
;MLIGAHVSQAGGLSKAIERGVEIDCEAIQIFNQSPRMWKPTAYDEDDFTQFRETMAQSPIQAVIIHAVYLLNTASEDPEIREKTVSSLVQSLTVGDGIGATGIVLHTGSAKQGDVGEAIGRAGEVIAQALEQTGDCELHLEDTAGTGGTLGRSFEELAAIIKAAGGSPRLGVCLDSCHLLASGYDVRTAEGLSDTLDHFDEIVGLDRLGSLHLNDSVNPLGSNRDRHADIGEGELGERGCEAFLSEPRFDGLPCVLETPGPDRKGPTKDEIAHCHALREQGLAARGTGERVKAAQR
;
A
#
# COMPACT_ATOMS: atom_id res chain seq x y z
N MET A 1 12.18 -7.17 -3.40
CA MET A 1 11.44 -6.00 -2.87
C MET A 1 12.06 -4.74 -3.46
N LEU A 2 11.24 -3.79 -3.89
CA LEU A 2 11.67 -2.49 -4.42
C LEU A 2 11.36 -1.43 -3.37
N ILE A 3 12.37 -0.89 -2.72
CA ILE A 3 12.21 0.05 -1.61
C ILE A 3 12.04 1.46 -2.15
N GLY A 4 11.08 2.20 -1.61
CA GLY A 4 10.83 3.56 -2.03
C GLY A 4 9.95 4.36 -1.08
N ALA A 5 9.34 5.43 -1.57
CA ALA A 5 8.61 6.37 -0.74
C ALA A 5 7.41 7.00 -1.46
N HIS A 6 6.46 7.50 -0.66
CA HIS A 6 5.43 8.41 -1.15
C HIS A 6 6.06 9.78 -1.46
N VAL A 7 5.98 10.20 -2.71
CA VAL A 7 6.56 11.46 -3.18
C VAL A 7 5.51 12.36 -3.84
N SER A 8 5.79 13.65 -3.83
CA SER A 8 4.87 14.65 -4.41
C SER A 8 4.96 14.67 -5.95
N GLN A 9 3.81 14.71 -6.62
CA GLN A 9 3.70 14.97 -8.06
C GLN A 9 3.54 16.47 -8.40
N ALA A 10 3.68 17.36 -7.44
CA ALA A 10 3.53 18.80 -7.69
C ALA A 10 4.47 19.30 -8.78
N GLY A 11 3.92 19.97 -9.78
CA GLY A 11 4.65 20.47 -10.97
C GLY A 11 4.61 19.51 -12.16
N GLY A 12 3.85 18.41 -12.09
CA GLY A 12 3.66 17.41 -13.13
C GLY A 12 4.02 15.99 -12.69
N LEU A 13 3.43 14.99 -13.34
CA LEU A 13 3.62 13.58 -12.98
C LEU A 13 5.10 13.18 -12.97
N SER A 14 5.85 13.53 -14.02
CA SER A 14 7.27 13.19 -14.16
C SER A 14 8.17 13.77 -13.05
N LYS A 15 7.73 14.84 -12.38
CA LYS A 15 8.45 15.40 -11.22
C LYS A 15 8.49 14.46 -10.02
N ALA A 16 7.55 13.55 -9.92
CA ALA A 16 7.59 12.52 -8.89
C ALA A 16 8.77 11.56 -9.08
N ILE A 17 9.08 11.20 -10.33
CA ILE A 17 10.23 10.34 -10.64
C ILE A 17 11.53 11.03 -10.21
N GLU A 18 11.70 12.31 -10.58
CA GLU A 18 12.87 13.09 -10.18
C GLU A 18 13.07 13.09 -8.65
N ARG A 19 11.97 13.30 -7.88
CA ARG A 19 12.01 13.30 -6.42
C ARG A 19 12.32 11.93 -5.84
N GLY A 20 11.78 10.86 -6.42
CA GLY A 20 12.14 9.49 -6.02
C GLY A 20 13.62 9.19 -6.24
N VAL A 21 14.16 9.61 -7.39
CA VAL A 21 15.59 9.47 -7.70
C VAL A 21 16.47 10.27 -6.74
N GLU A 22 16.07 11.50 -6.38
CA GLU A 22 16.82 12.35 -5.43
C GLU A 22 17.05 11.69 -4.07
N ILE A 23 16.12 10.83 -3.64
CA ILE A 23 16.20 10.11 -2.37
C ILE A 23 16.52 8.62 -2.53
N ASP A 24 17.04 8.20 -3.69
CA ASP A 24 17.49 6.84 -4.01
C ASP A 24 16.38 5.76 -3.93
N CYS A 25 15.15 6.08 -4.30
CA CYS A 25 14.06 5.11 -4.40
C CYS A 25 14.22 4.15 -5.59
N GLU A 26 13.75 2.91 -5.41
CA GLU A 26 13.53 1.91 -6.47
C GLU A 26 12.05 1.84 -6.89
N ALA A 27 11.14 2.23 -6.00
CA ALA A 27 9.72 2.39 -6.27
C ALA A 27 9.21 3.74 -5.73
N ILE A 28 8.13 4.26 -6.30
CA ILE A 28 7.48 5.46 -5.79
C ILE A 28 5.97 5.27 -5.64
N GLN A 29 5.40 5.97 -4.69
CA GLN A 29 3.97 6.17 -4.60
C GLN A 29 3.64 7.65 -4.80
N ILE A 30 2.53 7.91 -5.48
CA ILE A 30 2.03 9.27 -5.73
C ILE A 30 0.53 9.35 -5.48
N PHE A 31 0.03 10.56 -5.24
CA PHE A 31 -1.36 10.87 -5.55
C PHE A 31 -1.46 11.34 -7.01
N ASN A 32 -2.51 10.90 -7.72
CA ASN A 32 -2.76 11.41 -9.08
C ASN A 32 -3.49 12.76 -9.10
N GLN A 33 -3.92 13.25 -7.95
CA GLN A 33 -4.58 14.55 -7.74
C GLN A 33 -4.36 15.04 -6.31
N SER A 34 -4.86 16.23 -5.97
CA SER A 34 -4.83 16.69 -4.59
C SER A 34 -5.62 15.75 -3.66
N PRO A 35 -5.01 15.16 -2.61
CA PRO A 35 -5.64 14.11 -1.79
C PRO A 35 -6.85 14.58 -0.97
N ARG A 36 -7.11 15.90 -0.93
CA ARG A 36 -8.22 16.53 -0.19
C ARG A 36 -9.27 17.15 -1.10
N MET A 37 -9.24 16.87 -2.40
CA MET A 37 -10.16 17.46 -3.38
C MET A 37 -10.79 16.37 -4.26
N TRP A 38 -12.10 16.50 -4.49
CA TRP A 38 -12.81 15.66 -5.44
C TRP A 38 -12.49 15.98 -6.90
N LYS A 39 -12.05 17.24 -7.16
CA LYS A 39 -11.74 17.67 -8.52
C LYS A 39 -10.50 16.92 -9.02
N PRO A 40 -10.61 16.13 -10.11
CA PRO A 40 -9.47 15.45 -10.69
C PRO A 40 -8.48 16.45 -11.30
N THR A 41 -7.21 16.05 -11.34
CA THR A 41 -6.23 16.70 -12.22
C THR A 41 -6.42 16.14 -13.62
N ALA A 42 -6.53 17.01 -14.60
CA ALA A 42 -6.58 16.59 -16.00
C ALA A 42 -5.15 16.31 -16.48
N TYR A 43 -4.94 15.14 -17.03
CA TYR A 43 -3.72 14.72 -17.72
C TYR A 43 -4.08 14.33 -19.14
N ASP A 44 -3.16 14.54 -20.06
CA ASP A 44 -3.29 14.12 -21.45
C ASP A 44 -2.26 13.02 -21.81
N GLU A 45 -2.28 12.53 -23.03
CA GLU A 45 -1.38 11.46 -23.48
C GLU A 45 0.10 11.93 -23.52
N ASP A 46 0.35 13.21 -23.68
CA ASP A 46 1.71 13.75 -23.63
C ASP A 46 2.27 13.68 -22.20
N ASP A 47 1.45 13.96 -21.17
CA ASP A 47 1.81 13.79 -19.75
C ASP A 47 2.17 12.33 -19.45
N PHE A 48 1.35 11.38 -19.92
CA PHE A 48 1.59 9.95 -19.72
C PHE A 48 2.84 9.46 -20.44
N THR A 49 3.01 9.87 -21.68
CA THR A 49 4.20 9.53 -22.47
C THR A 49 5.47 10.06 -21.82
N GLN A 50 5.47 11.35 -21.41
CA GLN A 50 6.59 11.94 -20.71
C GLN A 50 6.92 11.19 -19.41
N PHE A 51 5.88 10.77 -18.64
CA PHE A 51 6.10 9.99 -17.43
C PHE A 51 6.79 8.66 -17.75
N ARG A 52 6.25 7.88 -18.70
CA ARG A 52 6.82 6.57 -19.10
C ARG A 52 8.26 6.70 -19.59
N GLU A 53 8.56 7.71 -20.42
CA GLU A 53 9.90 7.97 -20.92
C GLU A 53 10.88 8.36 -19.81
N THR A 54 10.44 9.19 -18.87
CA THR A 54 11.26 9.61 -17.73
C THR A 54 11.53 8.42 -16.81
N MET A 55 10.51 7.59 -16.54
CA MET A 55 10.65 6.38 -15.72
C MET A 55 11.63 5.38 -16.37
N ALA A 56 11.52 5.14 -17.67
CA ALA A 56 12.39 4.23 -18.41
C ALA A 56 13.88 4.64 -18.40
N GLN A 57 14.18 5.92 -18.16
CA GLN A 57 15.53 6.47 -18.06
C GLN A 57 16.03 6.61 -16.62
N SER A 58 15.25 6.18 -15.65
CA SER A 58 15.53 6.31 -14.22
C SER A 58 15.77 4.95 -13.56
N PRO A 59 16.29 4.88 -12.32
CA PRO A 59 16.37 3.66 -11.55
C PRO A 59 15.02 3.21 -10.96
N ILE A 60 13.95 4.00 -11.08
CA ILE A 60 12.62 3.65 -10.58
C ILE A 60 12.05 2.50 -11.40
N GLN A 61 11.68 1.42 -10.73
CA GLN A 61 11.21 0.18 -11.35
C GLN A 61 9.71 -0.04 -11.21
N ALA A 62 9.08 0.60 -10.20
CA ALA A 62 7.64 0.50 -9.95
C ALA A 62 7.06 1.85 -9.53
N VAL A 63 5.81 2.08 -9.92
CA VAL A 63 5.00 3.20 -9.42
C VAL A 63 3.65 2.68 -8.98
N ILE A 64 3.20 3.10 -7.80
CA ILE A 64 1.83 2.90 -7.33
C ILE A 64 1.17 4.26 -7.13
N ILE A 65 -0.14 4.30 -7.27
CA ILE A 65 -0.94 5.50 -7.01
C ILE A 65 -1.78 5.26 -5.78
N HIS A 66 -1.69 6.13 -4.78
CA HIS A 66 -2.62 6.09 -3.66
C HIS A 66 -3.90 6.86 -4.02
N ALA A 67 -5.05 6.25 -3.84
CA ALA A 67 -6.34 6.90 -4.02
C ALA A 67 -6.53 8.00 -2.95
N VAL A 68 -7.28 9.04 -3.29
CA VAL A 68 -7.44 10.18 -2.37
C VAL A 68 -8.23 9.80 -1.12
N TYR A 69 -7.93 10.42 0.02
CA TYR A 69 -8.52 10.12 1.34
C TYR A 69 -10.03 10.41 1.46
N LEU A 70 -10.62 11.12 0.48
CA LEU A 70 -12.05 11.44 0.51
C LEU A 70 -12.95 10.26 0.16
N LEU A 71 -12.38 9.21 -0.45
CA LEU A 71 -13.15 8.07 -0.94
C LEU A 71 -13.72 7.27 0.23
N ASN A 72 -14.98 6.88 0.09
CA ASN A 72 -15.61 5.90 0.96
C ASN A 72 -16.52 5.00 0.15
N THR A 73 -15.99 3.86 -0.28
CA THR A 73 -16.73 2.87 -1.08
C THR A 73 -17.94 2.31 -0.34
N ALA A 74 -17.87 2.28 0.99
CA ALA A 74 -18.89 1.73 1.87
C ALA A 74 -19.97 2.74 2.32
N SER A 75 -19.89 3.99 1.85
CA SER A 75 -20.81 5.05 2.28
C SER A 75 -22.27 4.70 2.08
N GLU A 76 -23.13 5.04 3.05
CA GLU A 76 -24.60 4.95 2.89
C GLU A 76 -25.12 6.04 1.95
N ASP A 77 -24.40 7.17 1.83
CA ASP A 77 -24.77 8.28 0.95
C ASP A 77 -24.43 7.92 -0.52
N PRO A 78 -25.45 7.83 -1.40
CA PRO A 78 -25.26 7.48 -2.80
C PRO A 78 -24.43 8.53 -3.57
N GLU A 79 -24.51 9.82 -3.20
CA GLU A 79 -23.71 10.88 -3.84
C GLU A 79 -22.21 10.68 -3.55
N ILE A 80 -21.86 10.26 -2.33
CA ILE A 80 -20.47 9.95 -1.97
C ILE A 80 -20.00 8.71 -2.75
N ARG A 81 -20.83 7.68 -2.89
CA ARG A 81 -20.47 6.49 -3.69
C ARG A 81 -20.23 6.82 -5.16
N GLU A 82 -21.12 7.63 -5.77
CA GLU A 82 -20.96 8.06 -7.16
C GLU A 82 -19.66 8.85 -7.37
N LYS A 83 -19.35 9.80 -6.47
CA LYS A 83 -18.08 10.52 -6.48
C LYS A 83 -16.88 9.59 -6.28
N THR A 84 -17.04 8.57 -5.45
CA THR A 84 -15.98 7.56 -5.20
C THR A 84 -15.73 6.74 -6.46
N VAL A 85 -16.76 6.24 -7.14
CA VAL A 85 -16.63 5.55 -8.43
C VAL A 85 -15.88 6.44 -9.44
N SER A 86 -16.35 7.68 -9.62
CA SER A 86 -15.74 8.62 -10.58
C SER A 86 -14.26 8.87 -10.28
N SER A 87 -13.89 9.00 -8.99
CA SER A 87 -12.50 9.22 -8.58
C SER A 87 -11.64 7.96 -8.76
N LEU A 88 -12.18 6.78 -8.49
CA LEU A 88 -11.48 5.50 -8.73
C LEU A 88 -11.26 5.27 -10.23
N VAL A 89 -12.27 5.50 -11.06
CA VAL A 89 -12.15 5.42 -12.53
C VAL A 89 -11.04 6.36 -13.01
N GLN A 90 -10.99 7.60 -12.51
CA GLN A 90 -9.93 8.54 -12.84
C GLN A 90 -8.55 8.02 -12.42
N SER A 91 -8.42 7.48 -11.20
CA SER A 91 -7.13 6.99 -10.71
C SER A 91 -6.66 5.77 -11.51
N LEU A 92 -7.56 4.82 -11.81
CA LEU A 92 -7.26 3.65 -12.64
C LEU A 92 -6.89 4.05 -14.07
N THR A 93 -7.58 5.04 -14.66
CA THR A 93 -7.25 5.56 -16.00
C THR A 93 -5.86 6.21 -16.03
N VAL A 94 -5.50 6.98 -14.99
CA VAL A 94 -4.14 7.52 -14.86
C VAL A 94 -3.13 6.39 -14.67
N GLY A 95 -3.47 5.38 -13.86
CA GLY A 95 -2.64 4.19 -13.65
C GLY A 95 -2.35 3.45 -14.96
N ASP A 96 -3.37 3.19 -15.78
CA ASP A 96 -3.21 2.63 -17.13
C ASP A 96 -2.29 3.52 -18.00
N GLY A 97 -2.51 4.83 -17.97
CA GLY A 97 -1.76 5.80 -18.77
C GLY A 97 -0.26 5.84 -18.44
N ILE A 98 0.10 5.78 -17.18
CA ILE A 98 1.52 5.83 -16.74
C ILE A 98 2.17 4.46 -16.57
N GLY A 99 1.42 3.36 -16.68
CA GLY A 99 1.90 2.01 -16.43
C GLY A 99 2.14 1.74 -14.94
N ALA A 100 1.24 2.21 -14.07
CA ALA A 100 1.32 1.95 -12.65
C ALA A 100 1.13 0.46 -12.33
N THR A 101 1.85 -0.04 -11.33
CA THR A 101 1.68 -1.41 -10.81
C THR A 101 0.28 -1.60 -10.22
N GLY A 102 -0.28 -0.57 -9.59
CA GLY A 102 -1.63 -0.61 -9.05
C GLY A 102 -2.04 0.69 -8.37
N ILE A 103 -3.33 0.75 -8.01
CA ILE A 103 -3.92 1.83 -7.23
C ILE A 103 -4.17 1.30 -5.82
N VAL A 104 -3.57 1.91 -4.81
CA VAL A 104 -3.81 1.58 -3.39
C VAL A 104 -5.07 2.30 -2.92
N LEU A 105 -5.97 1.59 -2.27
CA LEU A 105 -7.26 2.09 -1.82
C LEU A 105 -7.54 1.67 -0.37
N HIS A 106 -7.69 2.64 0.53
CA HIS A 106 -8.42 2.41 1.77
C HIS A 106 -9.87 2.07 1.44
N THR A 107 -10.33 0.90 1.87
CA THR A 107 -11.62 0.32 1.44
C THR A 107 -12.85 1.09 1.90
N GLY A 108 -12.67 2.11 2.76
CA GLY A 108 -13.74 2.95 3.28
C GLY A 108 -14.16 2.57 4.69
N SER A 109 -15.32 3.06 5.13
CA SER A 109 -15.78 2.89 6.50
C SER A 109 -17.29 2.68 6.57
N ALA A 110 -17.71 1.68 7.34
CA ALA A 110 -19.10 1.47 7.76
C ALA A 110 -19.56 2.53 8.78
N LYS A 111 -18.62 3.29 9.35
CA LYS A 111 -18.88 4.19 10.49
C LYS A 111 -19.55 3.44 11.65
N GLN A 112 -20.84 3.66 11.87
CA GLN A 112 -21.65 2.98 12.89
C GLN A 112 -22.70 2.03 12.28
N GLY A 113 -22.69 1.85 10.94
CA GLY A 113 -23.59 0.98 10.20
C GLY A 113 -23.19 -0.49 10.29
N ASP A 114 -24.02 -1.34 9.69
CA ASP A 114 -23.73 -2.79 9.59
C ASP A 114 -22.54 -3.04 8.65
N VAL A 115 -21.57 -3.81 9.13
CA VAL A 115 -20.32 -4.11 8.39
C VAL A 115 -20.61 -4.97 7.15
N GLY A 116 -21.54 -5.93 7.22
CA GLY A 116 -21.87 -6.78 6.08
C GLY A 116 -22.51 -5.97 4.93
N GLU A 117 -23.44 -5.07 5.25
CA GLU A 117 -24.03 -4.16 4.27
C GLU A 117 -22.98 -3.20 3.67
N ALA A 118 -22.08 -2.70 4.52
CA ALA A 118 -20.98 -1.83 4.11
C ALA A 118 -20.02 -2.54 3.13
N ILE A 119 -19.67 -3.80 3.39
CA ILE A 119 -18.89 -4.65 2.49
C ILE A 119 -19.62 -4.84 1.15
N GLY A 120 -20.93 -5.07 1.16
CA GLY A 120 -21.74 -5.16 -0.07
C GLY A 120 -21.63 -3.89 -0.91
N ARG A 121 -21.84 -2.71 -0.29
CA ARG A 121 -21.71 -1.40 -0.97
C ARG A 121 -20.31 -1.17 -1.52
N ALA A 122 -19.27 -1.53 -0.73
CA ALA A 122 -17.89 -1.40 -1.17
C ALA A 122 -17.62 -2.27 -2.41
N GLY A 123 -18.09 -3.51 -2.40
CA GLY A 123 -17.97 -4.42 -3.55
C GLY A 123 -18.63 -3.87 -4.81
N GLU A 124 -19.85 -3.32 -4.71
CA GLU A 124 -20.57 -2.71 -5.84
C GLU A 124 -19.78 -1.52 -6.44
N VAL A 125 -19.28 -0.61 -5.60
CA VAL A 125 -18.50 0.56 -6.02
C VAL A 125 -17.19 0.14 -6.71
N ILE A 126 -16.48 -0.82 -6.15
CA ILE A 126 -15.23 -1.34 -6.70
C ILE A 126 -15.47 -2.04 -8.05
N ALA A 127 -16.47 -2.94 -8.13
CA ALA A 127 -16.83 -3.61 -9.37
C ALA A 127 -17.17 -2.60 -10.48
N GLN A 128 -18.00 -1.61 -10.15
CA GLN A 128 -18.40 -0.57 -11.10
C GLN A 128 -17.21 0.27 -11.61
N ALA A 129 -16.21 0.54 -10.77
CA ALA A 129 -15.00 1.26 -11.19
C ALA A 129 -14.13 0.39 -12.11
N LEU A 130 -13.95 -0.88 -11.78
CA LEU A 130 -13.16 -1.82 -12.58
C LEU A 130 -13.79 -2.09 -13.96
N GLU A 131 -15.11 -2.15 -14.07
CA GLU A 131 -15.82 -2.34 -15.34
C GLU A 131 -15.61 -1.19 -16.34
N GLN A 132 -15.28 0.01 -15.85
CA GLN A 132 -15.12 1.22 -16.67
C GLN A 132 -13.66 1.51 -17.06
N THR A 133 -12.71 0.67 -16.67
CA THR A 133 -11.28 0.94 -16.79
C THR A 133 -10.51 -0.23 -17.44
N GLY A 134 -9.27 0.02 -17.84
CA GLY A 134 -8.38 -0.93 -18.49
C GLY A 134 -7.81 -2.01 -17.57
N ASP A 135 -6.49 -2.20 -17.61
CA ASP A 135 -5.83 -3.35 -16.98
C ASP A 135 -5.17 -3.02 -15.62
N CYS A 136 -5.06 -1.74 -15.24
CA CYS A 136 -4.43 -1.33 -13.98
C CYS A 136 -5.10 -2.02 -12.78
N GLU A 137 -4.28 -2.56 -11.88
CA GLU A 137 -4.76 -3.25 -10.68
C GLU A 137 -5.25 -2.28 -9.62
N LEU A 138 -6.15 -2.77 -8.75
CA LEU A 138 -6.63 -2.06 -7.56
C LEU A 138 -6.25 -2.87 -6.32
N HIS A 139 -5.35 -2.34 -5.50
CA HIS A 139 -4.86 -2.97 -4.28
C HIS A 139 -5.66 -2.44 -3.08
N LEU A 140 -6.46 -3.30 -2.47
CA LEU A 140 -7.18 -2.99 -1.24
C LEU A 140 -6.18 -2.96 -0.09
N GLU A 141 -6.08 -1.82 0.58
CA GLU A 141 -5.17 -1.69 1.70
C GLU A 141 -5.82 -2.23 2.98
N ASP A 142 -5.05 -3.02 3.77
CA ASP A 142 -5.45 -3.33 5.13
C ASP A 142 -5.50 -2.05 5.98
N THR A 143 -6.27 -2.04 7.05
CA THR A 143 -6.47 -0.84 7.87
C THR A 143 -6.33 -1.13 9.35
N ALA A 144 -5.96 -0.11 10.12
CA ALA A 144 -5.86 -0.20 11.57
C ALA A 144 -7.20 -0.45 12.30
N GLY A 145 -8.34 -0.32 11.58
CA GLY A 145 -9.66 -0.52 12.17
C GLY A 145 -10.25 0.69 12.92
N THR A 146 -9.64 1.87 12.80
CA THR A 146 -10.12 3.10 13.44
C THR A 146 -11.49 3.52 12.89
N GLY A 147 -12.46 3.84 13.78
CA GLY A 147 -13.72 4.47 13.37
C GLY A 147 -14.60 3.64 12.44
N GLY A 148 -14.49 2.30 12.49
CA GLY A 148 -15.28 1.39 11.64
C GLY A 148 -14.77 1.33 10.21
N THR A 149 -13.48 1.62 9.96
CA THR A 149 -12.84 1.36 8.67
C THR A 149 -12.90 -0.12 8.35
N LEU A 150 -13.17 -0.44 7.08
CA LEU A 150 -13.17 -1.79 6.55
C LEU A 150 -11.75 -2.23 6.19
N GLY A 151 -11.55 -3.57 6.11
CA GLY A 151 -10.25 -4.13 5.73
C GLY A 151 -9.28 -4.29 6.91
N ARG A 152 -9.76 -4.23 8.15
CA ARG A 152 -8.93 -4.45 9.35
C ARG A 152 -8.53 -5.91 9.59
N SER A 153 -9.17 -6.84 8.90
CA SER A 153 -8.80 -8.25 8.92
C SER A 153 -8.78 -8.84 7.52
N PHE A 154 -8.07 -9.94 7.34
CA PHE A 154 -7.97 -10.61 6.04
C PHE A 154 -9.33 -11.15 5.57
N GLU A 155 -10.19 -11.56 6.51
CA GLU A 155 -11.56 -11.99 6.21
C GLU A 155 -12.41 -10.83 5.66
N GLU A 156 -12.24 -9.60 6.18
CA GLU A 156 -12.91 -8.42 5.63
C GLU A 156 -12.42 -8.10 4.22
N LEU A 157 -11.09 -8.14 3.97
CA LEU A 157 -10.51 -7.96 2.63
C LEU A 157 -11.02 -9.01 1.64
N ALA A 158 -10.99 -10.30 2.03
CA ALA A 158 -11.52 -11.38 1.21
C ALA A 158 -13.02 -11.24 0.92
N ALA A 159 -13.81 -10.77 1.91
CA ALA A 159 -15.22 -10.52 1.74
C ALA A 159 -15.49 -9.37 0.76
N ILE A 160 -14.71 -8.29 0.80
CA ILE A 160 -14.79 -7.16 -0.14
C ILE A 160 -14.41 -7.64 -1.56
N ILE A 161 -13.30 -8.37 -1.71
CA ILE A 161 -12.87 -8.95 -3.00
C ILE A 161 -13.98 -9.80 -3.58
N LYS A 162 -14.59 -10.68 -2.78
CA LYS A 162 -15.72 -11.52 -3.18
C LYS A 162 -16.94 -10.70 -3.58
N ALA A 163 -17.29 -9.68 -2.79
CA ALA A 163 -18.43 -8.80 -3.08
C ALA A 163 -18.25 -7.99 -4.37
N ALA A 164 -16.98 -7.67 -4.71
CA ALA A 164 -16.60 -7.02 -5.96
C ALA A 164 -16.48 -8.00 -7.17
N GLY A 165 -16.93 -9.25 -7.03
CA GLY A 165 -16.92 -10.24 -8.11
C GLY A 165 -15.62 -11.01 -8.28
N GLY A 166 -14.63 -10.84 -7.39
CA GLY A 166 -13.38 -11.61 -7.39
C GLY A 166 -12.46 -11.33 -8.59
N SER A 167 -12.54 -10.15 -9.19
CA SER A 167 -11.72 -9.77 -10.35
C SER A 167 -10.25 -10.11 -10.12
N PRO A 168 -9.53 -10.63 -11.14
CA PRO A 168 -8.08 -10.86 -11.05
C PRO A 168 -7.27 -9.55 -10.91
N ARG A 169 -7.88 -8.40 -11.25
CA ARG A 169 -7.28 -7.07 -11.06
C ARG A 169 -7.37 -6.56 -9.60
N LEU A 170 -8.02 -7.31 -8.70
CA LEU A 170 -8.04 -6.97 -7.27
C LEU A 170 -6.88 -7.62 -6.56
N GLY A 171 -5.94 -6.80 -6.13
CA GLY A 171 -4.85 -7.17 -5.23
C GLY A 171 -5.06 -6.60 -3.82
N VAL A 172 -4.02 -6.74 -3.01
CA VAL A 172 -3.96 -6.22 -1.64
C VAL A 172 -2.65 -5.45 -1.46
N CYS A 173 -2.71 -4.36 -0.71
CA CYS A 173 -1.57 -3.68 -0.13
C CYS A 173 -1.53 -4.00 1.37
N LEU A 174 -0.40 -4.46 1.90
CA LEU A 174 -0.20 -4.67 3.32
C LEU A 174 0.66 -3.55 3.91
N ASP A 175 0.10 -2.85 4.90
CA ASP A 175 0.80 -1.83 5.69
C ASP A 175 1.21 -2.38 7.05
N SER A 176 2.50 -2.32 7.37
CA SER A 176 3.06 -2.86 8.60
C SER A 176 2.54 -2.17 9.87
N CYS A 177 2.25 -0.86 9.83
CA CYS A 177 1.63 -0.13 10.93
C CYS A 177 0.17 -0.56 11.10
N HIS A 178 -0.58 -0.72 10.02
CA HIS A 178 -1.96 -1.15 10.06
C HIS A 178 -2.11 -2.59 10.56
N LEU A 179 -1.25 -3.51 10.10
CA LEU A 179 -1.19 -4.88 10.61
C LEU A 179 -0.96 -4.89 12.13
N LEU A 180 0.05 -4.15 12.61
CA LEU A 180 0.30 -4.06 14.06
C LEU A 180 -0.90 -3.48 14.80
N ALA A 181 -1.45 -2.37 14.32
CA ALA A 181 -2.55 -1.68 14.97
C ALA A 181 -3.84 -2.50 15.00
N SER A 182 -4.09 -3.34 13.98
CA SER A 182 -5.26 -4.22 13.93
C SER A 182 -5.09 -5.53 14.70
N GLY A 183 -3.86 -5.84 15.17
CA GLY A 183 -3.61 -6.95 16.09
C GLY A 183 -2.75 -8.09 15.53
N TYR A 184 -2.21 -7.95 14.33
CA TYR A 184 -1.22 -8.87 13.77
C TYR A 184 0.18 -8.53 14.28
N ASP A 185 0.82 -9.45 15.00
CA ASP A 185 2.13 -9.20 15.61
C ASP A 185 3.28 -9.41 14.60
N VAL A 186 3.56 -8.39 13.82
CA VAL A 186 4.61 -8.40 12.79
C VAL A 186 5.98 -7.88 13.28
N ARG A 187 6.18 -7.78 14.62
CA ARG A 187 7.42 -7.28 15.24
C ARG A 187 8.59 -8.26 15.18
N THR A 188 8.36 -9.48 14.71
CA THR A 188 9.38 -10.51 14.58
C THR A 188 9.20 -11.31 13.29
N ALA A 189 10.27 -11.93 12.81
CA ALA A 189 10.20 -12.77 11.61
C ALA A 189 9.23 -13.96 11.75
N GLU A 190 9.08 -14.51 12.96
CA GLU A 190 8.11 -15.59 13.26
C GLU A 190 6.68 -15.07 13.20
N GLY A 191 6.38 -13.98 13.91
CA GLY A 191 5.04 -13.39 13.90
C GLY A 191 4.62 -12.87 12.52
N LEU A 192 5.55 -12.30 11.76
CA LEU A 192 5.30 -11.93 10.36
C LEU A 192 5.01 -13.17 9.51
N SER A 193 5.77 -14.25 9.70
CA SER A 193 5.53 -15.52 8.98
C SER A 193 4.13 -16.06 9.26
N ASP A 194 3.74 -16.14 10.53
CA ASP A 194 2.40 -16.61 10.93
C ASP A 194 1.28 -15.73 10.36
N THR A 195 1.52 -14.41 10.34
CA THR A 195 0.59 -13.43 9.74
C THR A 195 0.42 -13.67 8.24
N LEU A 196 1.52 -13.89 7.52
CA LEU A 196 1.48 -14.12 6.08
C LEU A 196 0.94 -15.51 5.72
N ASP A 197 1.14 -16.52 6.56
CA ASP A 197 0.52 -17.84 6.39
C ASP A 197 -1.01 -17.72 6.54
N HIS A 198 -1.49 -16.93 7.50
CA HIS A 198 -2.91 -16.62 7.63
C HIS A 198 -3.45 -15.79 6.45
N PHE A 199 -2.68 -14.80 5.96
CA PHE A 199 -3.05 -14.05 4.75
C PHE A 199 -3.18 -14.97 3.53
N ASP A 200 -2.25 -15.90 3.35
CA ASP A 200 -2.28 -16.86 2.24
C ASP A 200 -3.50 -17.78 2.31
N GLU A 201 -3.86 -18.25 3.50
CA GLU A 201 -5.05 -19.10 3.71
C GLU A 201 -6.36 -18.37 3.36
N ILE A 202 -6.49 -17.09 3.70
CA ILE A 202 -7.76 -16.34 3.60
C ILE A 202 -7.88 -15.59 2.27
N VAL A 203 -6.81 -14.95 1.81
CA VAL A 203 -6.80 -14.06 0.63
C VAL A 203 -6.03 -14.68 -0.54
N GLY A 204 -4.87 -15.28 -0.26
CA GLY A 204 -3.90 -15.79 -1.23
C GLY A 204 -2.73 -14.82 -1.45
N LEU A 205 -1.50 -15.32 -1.37
CA LEU A 205 -0.28 -14.53 -1.63
C LEU A 205 -0.18 -14.02 -3.07
N ASP A 206 -0.84 -14.68 -4.01
CA ASP A 206 -0.92 -14.26 -5.41
C ASP A 206 -1.70 -12.95 -5.61
N ARG A 207 -2.44 -12.49 -4.60
CA ARG A 207 -3.11 -11.18 -4.58
C ARG A 207 -2.31 -10.07 -3.91
N LEU A 208 -1.13 -10.36 -3.35
CA LEU A 208 -0.30 -9.34 -2.73
C LEU A 208 0.42 -8.53 -3.81
N GLY A 209 0.00 -7.28 -4.02
CA GLY A 209 0.48 -6.43 -5.11
C GLY A 209 1.43 -5.31 -4.68
N SER A 210 1.34 -4.84 -3.45
CA SER A 210 2.19 -3.76 -2.92
C SER A 210 2.29 -3.80 -1.40
N LEU A 211 3.22 -3.03 -0.87
CA LEU A 211 3.53 -2.95 0.55
C LEU A 211 3.72 -1.50 0.98
N HIS A 212 3.23 -1.17 2.17
CA HIS A 212 3.66 0.00 2.91
C HIS A 212 4.49 -0.43 4.12
N LEU A 213 5.69 0.13 4.24
CA LEU A 213 6.50 -0.03 5.44
C LEU A 213 6.46 1.24 6.26
N ASN A 214 5.74 1.19 7.36
CA ASN A 214 5.61 2.27 8.33
C ASN A 214 5.80 1.71 9.73
N ASP A 215 6.62 2.35 10.58
CA ASP A 215 6.61 2.01 11.98
C ASP A 215 5.37 2.62 12.67
N SER A 216 4.99 2.15 13.83
CA SER A 216 3.77 2.55 14.50
C SER A 216 4.05 3.29 15.81
N VAL A 217 3.46 4.48 15.98
CA VAL A 217 3.47 5.18 17.27
C VAL A 217 2.69 4.43 18.34
N ASN A 218 1.71 3.60 17.94
CA ASN A 218 0.79 2.95 18.86
C ASN A 218 1.05 1.45 18.97
N PRO A 219 0.77 0.84 20.14
CA PRO A 219 1.06 -0.57 20.35
C PRO A 219 0.12 -1.50 19.57
N LEU A 220 0.52 -2.77 19.55
CA LEU A 220 -0.23 -3.88 18.99
C LEU A 220 -1.71 -3.85 19.43
N GLY A 221 -2.62 -3.97 18.47
CA GLY A 221 -4.07 -4.02 18.70
C GLY A 221 -4.68 -2.69 19.15
N SER A 222 -3.99 -1.57 18.95
CA SER A 222 -4.45 -0.24 19.36
C SER A 222 -5.64 0.29 18.55
N ASN A 223 -5.86 -0.23 17.34
CA ASN A 223 -6.77 0.30 16.33
C ASN A 223 -6.53 1.78 16.03
N ARG A 224 -5.26 2.22 16.02
CA ARG A 224 -4.87 3.60 15.77
C ARG A 224 -3.80 3.66 14.69
N ASP A 225 -4.15 4.27 13.59
CA ASP A 225 -3.25 4.59 12.51
C ASP A 225 -2.46 5.87 12.83
N ARG A 226 -1.17 5.68 13.13
CA ARG A 226 -0.19 6.75 13.33
C ARG A 226 1.20 6.23 13.02
N HIS A 227 1.73 6.65 11.87
CA HIS A 227 3.07 6.28 11.42
C HIS A 227 4.15 6.97 12.26
N ALA A 228 5.19 6.23 12.58
CA ALA A 228 6.47 6.69 13.08
C ALA A 228 7.55 6.49 12.02
N ASP A 229 8.67 7.15 12.17
CA ASP A 229 9.87 6.91 11.34
C ASP A 229 10.42 5.51 11.61
N ILE A 230 11.11 4.93 10.65
CA ILE A 230 11.55 3.53 10.68
C ILE A 230 12.46 3.26 11.88
N GLY A 231 12.05 2.31 12.70
CA GLY A 231 12.76 1.90 13.91
C GLY A 231 12.47 2.74 15.16
N GLU A 232 11.66 3.80 15.04
CA GLU A 232 11.36 4.73 16.15
C GLU A 232 9.99 4.45 16.82
N GLY A 233 9.26 3.43 16.35
CA GLY A 233 7.94 3.08 16.87
C GLY A 233 7.89 1.72 17.57
N GLU A 234 6.69 1.16 17.63
CA GLU A 234 6.37 -0.09 18.32
C GLU A 234 6.77 -1.36 17.52
N LEU A 235 6.96 -1.26 16.18
CA LEU A 235 7.62 -2.32 15.41
C LEU A 235 9.12 -2.35 15.78
N GLY A 236 9.73 -1.19 15.85
CA GLY A 236 11.15 -1.01 16.06
C GLY A 236 12.00 -1.57 14.91
N GLU A 237 13.30 -1.37 14.97
CA GLU A 237 14.25 -1.85 13.95
C GLU A 237 14.08 -3.35 13.65
N ARG A 238 13.82 -4.18 14.66
CA ARG A 238 13.68 -5.63 14.50
C ARG A 238 12.46 -6.02 13.68
N GLY A 239 11.32 -5.35 13.87
CA GLY A 239 10.12 -5.58 13.08
C GLY A 239 10.30 -5.09 11.65
N CYS A 240 10.89 -3.91 11.49
CA CYS A 240 11.21 -3.36 10.16
C CYS A 240 12.22 -4.24 9.41
N GLU A 241 13.27 -4.74 10.07
CA GLU A 241 14.24 -5.71 9.51
C GLU A 241 13.53 -7.00 9.04
N ALA A 242 12.64 -7.54 9.89
CA ALA A 242 11.89 -8.75 9.57
C ALA A 242 11.00 -8.56 8.34
N PHE A 243 10.30 -7.42 8.25
CA PHE A 243 9.43 -7.06 7.12
C PHE A 243 10.23 -6.89 5.83
N LEU A 244 11.31 -6.09 5.88
CA LEU A 244 12.16 -5.81 4.73
C LEU A 244 12.88 -7.05 4.17
N SER A 245 13.18 -8.04 5.02
CA SER A 245 13.88 -9.26 4.63
C SER A 245 12.97 -10.47 4.38
N GLU A 246 11.64 -10.30 4.37
CA GLU A 246 10.68 -11.36 4.11
C GLU A 246 10.74 -11.83 2.64
N PRO A 247 11.06 -13.12 2.35
CA PRO A 247 11.22 -13.58 0.98
C PRO A 247 9.97 -13.52 0.12
N ARG A 248 8.77 -13.64 0.73
CA ARG A 248 7.48 -13.56 0.01
C ARG A 248 7.20 -12.17 -0.56
N PHE A 249 7.96 -11.16 -0.12
CA PHE A 249 7.87 -9.78 -0.59
C PHE A 249 8.84 -9.43 -1.72
N ASP A 250 9.62 -10.40 -2.19
CA ASP A 250 10.60 -10.15 -3.25
C ASP A 250 9.93 -9.72 -4.56
N GLY A 251 10.45 -8.64 -5.14
CA GLY A 251 9.93 -8.04 -6.37
C GLY A 251 8.76 -7.06 -6.17
N LEU A 252 8.10 -7.04 -5.02
CA LEU A 252 7.00 -6.11 -4.75
C LEU A 252 7.50 -4.68 -4.48
N PRO A 253 6.76 -3.63 -4.91
CA PRO A 253 6.98 -2.27 -4.43
C PRO A 253 6.65 -2.17 -2.93
N CYS A 254 7.56 -1.59 -2.17
CA CYS A 254 7.45 -1.35 -0.74
C CYS A 254 7.78 0.12 -0.48
N VAL A 255 6.78 0.92 -0.15
CA VAL A 255 6.95 2.36 0.00
C VAL A 255 6.72 2.83 1.43
N LEU A 256 7.49 3.84 1.82
CA LEU A 256 7.38 4.50 3.10
C LEU A 256 6.40 5.66 3.01
N GLU A 257 5.57 5.81 4.04
CA GLU A 257 4.70 6.97 4.27
C GLU A 257 5.00 7.62 5.63
N THR A 258 6.21 7.43 6.12
CA THR A 258 6.68 7.95 7.38
C THR A 258 6.65 9.49 7.40
N PRO A 259 6.46 10.11 8.57
CA PRO A 259 6.38 11.56 8.67
C PRO A 259 7.69 12.26 8.27
N GLY A 260 8.84 11.65 8.55
CA GLY A 260 10.15 12.22 8.33
C GLY A 260 10.42 13.49 9.12
N PRO A 261 11.60 14.08 8.99
CA PRO A 261 11.97 15.32 9.66
C PRO A 261 11.00 16.47 9.28
N ASP A 262 10.56 17.22 10.28
CA ASP A 262 9.61 18.34 10.10
C ASP A 262 8.29 17.96 9.39
N ARG A 263 7.93 16.68 9.37
CA ARG A 263 6.77 16.14 8.65
C ARG A 263 6.80 16.44 7.15
N LYS A 264 7.97 16.32 6.54
CA LYS A 264 8.17 16.53 5.10
C LYS A 264 8.20 15.23 4.29
N GLY A 265 7.99 14.09 4.96
CA GLY A 265 8.01 12.76 4.37
C GLY A 265 9.38 12.09 4.43
N PRO A 266 9.50 10.88 3.88
CA PRO A 266 10.71 10.07 3.91
C PRO A 266 11.92 10.78 3.30
N THR A 267 13.10 10.46 3.82
CA THR A 267 14.38 11.04 3.39
C THR A 267 15.29 9.99 2.74
N LYS A 268 16.32 10.46 2.04
CA LYS A 268 17.37 9.60 1.51
C LYS A 268 18.05 8.75 2.60
N ASP A 269 18.28 9.34 3.78
CA ASP A 269 18.90 8.62 4.89
C ASP A 269 18.00 7.49 5.41
N GLU A 270 16.69 7.71 5.41
CA GLU A 270 15.72 6.68 5.82
C GLU A 270 15.61 5.55 4.78
N ILE A 271 15.64 5.86 3.49
CA ILE A 271 15.73 4.85 2.43
C ILE A 271 17.03 4.03 2.57
N ALA A 272 18.16 4.69 2.81
CA ALA A 272 19.44 4.01 3.05
C ALA A 272 19.40 3.14 4.32
N HIS A 273 18.72 3.58 5.36
CA HIS A 273 18.48 2.79 6.58
C HIS A 273 17.67 1.53 6.29
N CYS A 274 16.60 1.63 5.51
CA CYS A 274 15.80 0.47 5.07
C CYS A 274 16.64 -0.54 4.29
N HIS A 275 17.51 -0.10 3.38
CA HIS A 275 18.42 -0.99 2.66
C HIS A 275 19.37 -1.72 3.62
N ALA A 276 19.95 -0.99 4.61
CA ALA A 276 20.82 -1.60 5.61
C ALA A 276 20.09 -2.65 6.46
N LEU A 277 18.88 -2.38 6.93
CA LEU A 277 18.05 -3.33 7.67
C LEU A 277 17.72 -4.57 6.82
N ARG A 278 17.38 -4.37 5.53
CA ARG A 278 17.13 -5.49 4.60
C ARG A 278 18.37 -6.38 4.47
N GLU A 279 19.56 -5.81 4.25
CA GLU A 279 20.81 -6.57 4.14
C GLU A 279 21.10 -7.38 5.40
N GLN A 280 20.90 -6.78 6.58
CA GLN A 280 21.09 -7.44 7.88
C GLN A 280 20.13 -8.63 8.04
N GLY A 281 18.84 -8.44 7.76
CA GLY A 281 17.83 -9.48 7.88
C GLY A 281 18.06 -10.63 6.89
N LEU A 282 18.43 -10.36 5.65
CA LEU A 282 18.78 -11.39 4.66
C LEU A 282 20.01 -12.19 5.08
N ALA A 283 21.04 -11.54 5.64
CA ALA A 283 22.22 -12.22 6.16
C ALA A 283 21.89 -13.13 7.35
N ALA A 284 21.01 -12.67 8.26
CA ALA A 284 20.55 -13.45 9.41
C ALA A 284 19.76 -14.69 8.98
N ARG A 285 18.86 -14.57 8.00
CA ARG A 285 18.08 -15.70 7.41
C ARG A 285 19.01 -16.72 6.77
N GLY A 286 19.97 -16.32 5.93
CA GLY A 286 20.94 -17.21 5.28
C GLY A 286 21.82 -17.99 6.25
N THR A 287 22.13 -17.41 7.41
CA THR A 287 22.88 -18.09 8.50
C THR A 287 21.99 -19.12 9.21
N GLY A 288 20.71 -18.79 9.46
CA GLY A 288 19.76 -19.69 10.10
C GLY A 288 19.45 -20.95 9.25
N GLU A 289 19.34 -20.80 7.95
CA GLU A 289 19.14 -21.93 7.01
C GLU A 289 20.35 -22.87 6.98
N ARG A 290 21.57 -22.34 6.97
CA ARG A 290 22.80 -23.15 7.03
C ARG A 290 22.92 -23.94 8.34
N VAL A 291 22.51 -23.37 9.47
CA VAL A 291 22.51 -24.08 10.76
C VAL A 291 21.48 -25.22 10.77
N LYS A 292 20.25 -24.98 10.26
CA LYS A 292 19.22 -26.03 10.14
C LYS A 292 19.61 -27.13 9.17
N ALA A 293 20.31 -26.81 8.08
CA ALA A 293 20.80 -27.81 7.11
C ALA A 293 21.95 -28.65 7.66
N ALA A 294 22.81 -28.11 8.51
CA ALA A 294 23.91 -28.83 9.15
C ALA A 294 23.47 -29.76 10.32
N GLN A 295 22.24 -29.60 10.81
CA GLN A 295 21.62 -30.40 11.87
C GLN A 295 20.75 -31.57 11.35
N ARG A 296 20.54 -31.64 10.05
CA ARG A 296 19.84 -32.76 9.35
C ARG A 296 20.85 -33.71 8.73
#